data_202ca04395807d18f88456f12629cbe9
#
_entry.id   202ca04395807d18f88456f12629cbe9
#
_cell.length_a   1.000
_cell.length_b   1.000
_cell.length_c   1.000
_cell.angle_alpha   90.00
_cell.angle_beta   90.00
_cell.angle_gamma   90.00
#
_symmetry.space_group_name_H-M   'P 1'
#
loop_
_entity.id
_entity.type
_entity.pdbx_description
1 polymer ?
#
loop_
_entity_poly.entity_id
_entity_poly.type
_entity_poly.pdbx_seq_one_letter_code
_entity_poly.pdbx_strand_id
1 'polypeptide(L)'
;FNVGNKESISIRDWVTLCYQAAGKQAEFVEVTAEEEQRNYFSFYNYEYALDVTKQLALMSGTKPLADGLKEAYDWYVVNQDKVNKKPYLAYIEKHLA
;
A
#
# COMPACT_ATOMS: atom_id res chain seq x y z
N PHE A 1 -18.93 -10.47 -8.68
CA PHE A 1 -19.00 -9.02 -8.40
C PHE A 1 -17.68 -8.51 -7.81
N ASN A 2 -17.51 -7.19 -7.81
CA ASN A 2 -16.28 -6.57 -7.31
C ASN A 2 -16.22 -6.57 -5.79
N VAL A 3 -15.05 -6.83 -5.24
CA VAL A 3 -14.78 -6.78 -3.80
C VAL A 3 -13.65 -5.80 -3.54
N GLY A 4 -13.88 -4.83 -2.67
CA GLY A 4 -12.88 -3.85 -2.31
C GLY A 4 -13.46 -2.68 -1.54
N ASN A 5 -12.64 -1.65 -1.32
CA ASN A 5 -13.10 -0.37 -0.79
C ASN A 5 -13.70 0.47 -1.90
N LYS A 6 -14.69 1.29 -1.55
CA LYS A 6 -15.34 2.22 -2.48
C LYS A 6 -14.49 3.46 -2.79
N GLU A 7 -13.46 3.71 -2.02
CA GLU A 7 -12.64 4.92 -2.11
C GLU A 7 -11.32 4.64 -2.80
N SER A 8 -10.78 5.65 -3.47
CA SER A 8 -9.43 5.61 -4.04
C SER A 8 -8.46 6.39 -3.16
N ILE A 9 -7.17 6.08 -3.28
CA ILE A 9 -6.12 6.75 -2.53
C ILE A 9 -4.88 6.86 -3.40
N SER A 10 -4.12 7.95 -3.27
CA SER A 10 -2.84 8.09 -3.95
C SER A 10 -1.80 7.14 -3.34
N ILE A 11 -0.79 6.79 -4.13
CA ILE A 11 0.30 5.94 -3.64
C ILE A 11 1.06 6.62 -2.51
N ARG A 12 1.32 7.92 -2.62
CA ARG A 12 1.97 8.68 -1.56
C ARG A 12 1.18 8.62 -0.25
N ASP A 13 -0.12 8.82 -0.31
CA ASP A 13 -0.97 8.78 0.88
C ASP A 13 -1.06 7.36 1.46
N TRP A 14 -1.11 6.34 0.60
CA TRP A 14 -1.11 4.96 1.05
C TRP A 14 0.18 4.59 1.78
N VAL A 15 1.33 4.97 1.23
CA VAL A 15 2.63 4.74 1.87
C VAL A 15 2.71 5.49 3.20
N THR A 16 2.19 6.72 3.26
CA THR A 16 2.13 7.50 4.50
C THR A 16 1.32 6.76 5.58
N LEU A 17 0.17 6.19 5.22
CA LEU A 17 -0.63 5.37 6.14
C LEU A 17 0.12 4.13 6.61
N CYS A 18 0.90 3.50 5.74
CA CYS A 18 1.72 2.35 6.11
C CYS A 18 2.76 2.72 7.17
N TYR A 19 3.44 3.86 7.00
CA TYR A 19 4.38 4.37 8.00
C TYR A 19 3.69 4.68 9.33
N GLN A 20 2.52 5.30 9.27
CA GLN A 20 1.73 5.59 10.48
C GLN A 20 1.34 4.31 11.21
N ALA A 21 0.94 3.26 10.48
CA ALA A 21 0.63 1.97 11.06
C ALA A 21 1.84 1.36 11.78
N ALA A 22 3.05 1.64 11.30
CA ALA A 22 4.29 1.20 11.92
C ALA A 22 4.77 2.13 13.05
N GLY A 23 4.04 3.21 13.34
CA GLY A 23 4.45 4.21 14.34
C GLY A 23 5.65 5.05 13.90
N LYS A 24 5.86 5.21 12.60
CA LYS A 24 6.99 5.93 12.02
C LYS A 24 6.52 7.10 11.17
N GLN A 25 7.40 8.08 10.99
CA GLN A 25 7.15 9.17 10.06
C GLN A 25 7.57 8.77 8.65
N ALA A 26 6.74 9.09 7.66
CA ALA A 26 7.00 8.74 6.27
C ALA A 26 8.23 9.50 5.72
N GLU A 27 9.09 8.77 5.03
CA GLU A 27 10.24 9.32 4.31
C GLU A 27 10.17 8.84 2.86
N PHE A 28 10.45 9.76 1.93
CA PHE A 28 10.38 9.47 0.50
C PHE A 28 11.68 9.86 -0.19
N VAL A 29 12.08 9.03 -1.15
CA VAL A 29 13.16 9.34 -2.07
C VAL A 29 12.59 9.38 -3.48
N GLU A 30 12.75 10.50 -4.17
CA GLU A 30 12.31 10.64 -5.55
C GLU A 30 13.40 10.12 -6.49
N VAL A 31 13.02 9.19 -7.36
CA VAL A 31 13.90 8.65 -8.40
C VAL A 31 13.51 9.29 -9.71
N THR A 32 14.33 10.23 -10.19
CA THR A 32 14.06 11.02 -11.39
C THR A 32 14.77 10.50 -12.64
N ALA A 33 15.87 9.75 -12.47
CA ALA A 33 16.57 9.14 -13.60
C ALA A 33 15.70 8.03 -14.20
N GLU A 34 15.32 8.18 -15.47
CA GLU A 34 14.38 7.28 -16.13
C GLU A 34 14.86 5.83 -16.14
N GLU A 35 16.15 5.61 -16.34
CA GLU A 35 16.76 4.27 -16.31
C GLU A 35 16.77 3.62 -14.93
N GLU A 36 16.60 4.40 -13.89
CA GLU A 36 16.53 3.90 -12.50
C GLU A 36 15.12 3.75 -11.99
N GLN A 37 14.13 4.22 -12.74
CA GLN A 37 12.73 4.08 -12.35
C GLN A 37 12.27 2.64 -12.50
N ARG A 38 11.44 2.20 -11.55
CA ARG A 38 10.92 0.84 -11.54
C ARG A 38 9.40 0.86 -11.64
N ASN A 39 8.90 0.26 -12.70
CA ASN A 39 7.47 0.17 -12.98
C ASN A 39 6.89 -1.13 -12.40
N TYR A 40 6.76 -1.18 -11.08
CA TYR A 40 6.14 -2.33 -10.42
C TYR A 40 4.65 -2.44 -10.71
N PHE A 41 4.02 -1.30 -10.90
CA PHE A 41 2.58 -1.20 -11.08
C PHE A 41 2.28 -0.20 -12.19
N SER A 42 1.20 -0.46 -12.92
CA SER A 42 0.70 0.50 -13.91
C SER A 42 -0.23 1.51 -13.22
N PHE A 43 0.37 2.48 -12.56
CA PHE A 43 -0.39 3.59 -11.98
C PHE A 43 -0.60 4.70 -13.00
N TYR A 44 -1.76 5.33 -12.90
CA TYR A 44 -2.18 6.38 -13.81
C TYR A 44 -2.47 7.66 -13.03
N ASN A 45 -2.37 8.81 -13.70
CA ASN A 45 -2.64 10.12 -13.11
C ASN A 45 -4.13 10.45 -13.04
N TYR A 46 -4.96 9.48 -12.71
CA TYR A 46 -6.39 9.68 -12.53
C TYR A 46 -6.90 8.79 -11.41
N GLU A 47 -7.95 9.24 -10.78
CA GLU A 47 -8.64 8.46 -9.74
C GLU A 47 -9.51 7.41 -10.38
N TYR A 48 -9.47 6.20 -9.83
CA TYR A 48 -10.43 5.18 -10.16
C TYR A 48 -10.65 4.28 -8.94
N ALA A 49 -11.83 3.71 -8.86
CA ALA A 49 -12.18 2.78 -7.81
C ALA A 49 -13.12 1.72 -8.38
N LEU A 50 -13.17 0.56 -7.73
CA LEU A 50 -14.12 -0.48 -8.11
C LEU A 50 -15.54 -0.05 -7.76
N ASP A 51 -16.51 -0.41 -8.61
CA ASP A 51 -17.90 -0.32 -8.24
C ASP A 51 -18.23 -1.49 -7.30
N VAL A 52 -18.45 -1.19 -6.04
CA VAL A 52 -18.72 -2.17 -4.98
C VAL A 52 -20.18 -2.15 -4.52
N THR A 53 -21.09 -1.65 -5.36
CA THR A 53 -22.51 -1.56 -5.04
C THR A 53 -23.09 -2.90 -4.60
N LYS A 54 -22.78 -3.98 -5.31
CA LYS A 54 -23.27 -5.32 -4.97
C LYS A 54 -22.72 -5.83 -3.64
N GLN A 55 -21.44 -5.53 -3.35
CA GLN A 55 -20.84 -5.86 -2.07
C GLN A 55 -21.55 -5.14 -0.93
N LEU A 56 -21.79 -3.85 -1.07
CA LEU A 56 -22.44 -3.04 -0.04
C LEU A 56 -23.90 -3.43 0.22
N ALA A 57 -24.53 -4.08 -0.75
CA ALA A 57 -25.86 -4.65 -0.54
C ALA A 57 -25.85 -5.89 0.37
N LEU A 58 -24.70 -6.54 0.50
CA LEU A 58 -24.55 -7.76 1.31
C LEU A 58 -23.88 -7.51 2.66
N MET A 59 -23.19 -6.38 2.83
CA MET A 59 -22.48 -6.05 4.06
C MET A 59 -22.48 -4.53 4.29
N SER A 60 -22.36 -4.12 5.54
CA SER A 60 -22.47 -2.71 5.94
C SER A 60 -21.27 -1.85 5.58
N GLY A 61 -20.23 -2.42 4.99
CA GLY A 61 -19.02 -1.71 4.60
C GLY A 61 -17.77 -2.51 4.90
N THR A 62 -16.63 -1.89 4.67
CA THR A 62 -15.32 -2.49 4.93
C THR A 62 -14.60 -1.74 6.06
N LYS A 63 -13.64 -2.39 6.66
CA LYS A 63 -12.76 -1.77 7.66
C LYS A 63 -12.07 -0.54 7.05
N PRO A 64 -11.98 0.59 7.77
CA PRO A 64 -11.19 1.73 7.29
C PRO A 64 -9.76 1.32 6.95
N LEU A 65 -9.19 1.90 5.88
CA LEU A 65 -7.88 1.50 5.38
C LEU A 65 -6.78 1.62 6.45
N ALA A 66 -6.79 2.69 7.24
CA ALA A 66 -5.79 2.88 8.30
C ALA A 66 -5.85 1.76 9.34
N ASP A 67 -7.05 1.31 9.71
CA ASP A 67 -7.23 0.22 10.68
C ASP A 67 -6.78 -1.12 10.08
N GLY A 68 -7.11 -1.36 8.82
CA GLY A 68 -6.68 -2.56 8.11
C GLY A 68 -5.17 -2.64 7.96
N LEU A 69 -4.52 -1.53 7.64
CA LEU A 69 -3.05 -1.46 7.55
C LEU A 69 -2.38 -1.69 8.89
N LYS A 70 -2.93 -1.14 9.97
CA LYS A 70 -2.41 -1.36 11.33
C LYS A 70 -2.50 -2.84 11.72
N GLU A 71 -3.63 -3.47 11.45
CA GLU A 71 -3.84 -4.89 11.73
C GLU A 71 -2.90 -5.77 10.90
N ALA A 72 -2.72 -5.46 9.63
CA ALA A 72 -1.80 -6.18 8.75
C ALA A 72 -0.34 -6.03 9.22
N TYR A 73 0.05 -4.82 9.62
CA TYR A 73 1.39 -4.57 10.13
C TYR A 73 1.64 -5.33 11.44
N ASP A 74 0.71 -5.30 12.37
CA ASP A 74 0.84 -6.02 13.65
C ASP A 74 1.00 -7.52 13.41
N TRP A 75 0.24 -8.08 12.47
CA TRP A 75 0.39 -9.48 12.07
C TRP A 75 1.78 -9.75 11.49
N TYR A 76 2.26 -8.87 10.62
CA TYR A 76 3.57 -9.00 9.98
C TYR A 76 4.70 -9.01 11.01
N VAL A 77 4.65 -8.12 12.00
CA VAL A 77 5.68 -8.03 13.05
C VAL A 77 5.83 -9.36 13.79
N VAL A 78 4.70 -10.02 14.07
CA VAL A 78 4.70 -11.30 14.80
C VAL A 78 5.07 -12.49 13.91
N ASN A 79 4.81 -12.40 12.60
CA ASN A 79 4.90 -13.52 11.67
C ASN A 79 5.96 -13.34 10.57
N GLN A 80 7.01 -12.56 10.82
CA GLN A 80 8.04 -12.28 9.81
C GLN A 80 8.70 -13.53 9.25
N ASP A 81 8.85 -14.57 10.05
CA ASP A 81 9.41 -15.86 9.67
C ASP A 81 8.56 -16.61 8.63
N LYS A 82 7.29 -16.26 8.53
CA LYS A 82 6.34 -16.88 7.59
C LYS A 82 6.22 -16.13 6.27
N VAL A 83 6.89 -14.99 6.13
CA VAL A 83 6.78 -14.10 4.97
C VAL A 83 7.96 -14.32 4.03
N ASN A 84 7.67 -14.59 2.75
CA ASN A 84 8.69 -14.63 1.70
C ASN A 84 9.03 -13.22 1.25
N LYS A 85 10.24 -12.77 1.60
CA LYS A 85 10.73 -11.46 1.19
C LYS A 85 11.31 -11.54 -0.21
N LYS A 86 10.83 -10.67 -1.10
CA LYS A 86 11.33 -10.60 -2.47
C LYS A 86 12.61 -9.76 -2.56
N PRO A 87 13.46 -9.97 -3.58
CA PRO A 87 14.77 -9.33 -3.68
C PRO A 87 14.71 -7.87 -4.15
N TYR A 88 13.83 -7.07 -3.59
CA TYR A 88 13.74 -5.64 -3.87
C TYR A 88 14.61 -4.80 -2.93
N LEU A 89 15.12 -5.40 -1.86
CA LEU A 89 15.84 -4.69 -0.82
C LEU A 89 17.09 -4.00 -1.35
N ALA A 90 17.84 -4.63 -2.25
CA ALA A 90 19.03 -4.03 -2.84
C ALA A 90 18.75 -2.71 -3.56
N TYR A 91 17.64 -2.64 -4.30
CA TYR A 91 17.23 -1.40 -4.95
C TYR A 91 16.85 -0.32 -3.93
N ILE A 92 16.10 -0.71 -2.91
CA ILE A 92 15.65 0.20 -1.86
C ILE A 92 16.87 0.75 -1.10
N GLU A 93 17.79 -0.11 -0.70
CA GLU A 93 19.02 0.27 0.01
C GLU A 93 19.87 1.24 -0.79
N LYS A 94 19.99 1.04 -2.10
CA LYS A 94 20.73 1.92 -2.99
C LYS A 94 20.21 3.37 -2.93
N HIS A 95 18.91 3.57 -2.77
CA HIS A 95 18.26 4.88 -2.83
C HIS A 95 17.99 5.50 -1.46
N LEU A 96 17.94 4.70 -0.40
CA LEU A 96 17.64 5.17 0.97
C LEU A 96 18.89 5.24 1.87
N ALA A 97 19.97 4.66 1.43
CA ALA A 97 21.21 4.62 2.23
C ALA A 97 21.92 5.95 2.29
#